data_054ee89690c2e893e2f2892bb62e991b
#
_entry.id   054ee89690c2e893e2f2892bb62e991b
#
_cell.length_a   1.000
_cell.length_b   1.000
_cell.length_c   1.000
_cell.angle_alpha   90.00
_cell.angle_beta   90.00
_cell.angle_gamma   90.00
#
_symmetry.space_group_name_H-M   'P 1'
#
loop_
_entity.id
_entity.type
_entity.pdbx_description
1 polymer ?
#
loop_
_entity_poly.entity_id
_entity_poly.type
_entity_poly.pdbx_seq_one_letter_code
_entity_poly.pdbx_strand_id
1 'polypeptide(L)'
;REIADYYIDTSLMSTSTLKENVLNIFLDTPSDSMTISCISFGFKYGVPNEADLVFDVRCLPNPYYIPELKEKSGLDKEVRDYVMSFESSQTLQTKLFDLIDFLIPQYLHEGKSQLVIAFGCTGGKHRSATFAENMCEHLSKNHLKARVLHRDVNKDKK
;
A
#
# COMPACT_ATOMS: atom_id res chain seq x y z
N ARG A 1 10.22 -31.35 27.28
CA ARG A 1 8.83 -30.84 27.42
C ARG A 1 8.60 -30.07 28.72
N GLU A 2 9.27 -30.40 29.77
CA GLU A 2 9.09 -29.75 31.10
C GLU A 2 9.75 -28.35 31.19
N ILE A 3 10.57 -27.92 30.22
CA ILE A 3 11.31 -26.65 30.25
C ILE A 3 10.89 -25.70 29.11
N ALA A 4 9.94 -26.10 28.23
CA ALA A 4 9.50 -25.33 27.11
C ALA A 4 8.25 -24.50 27.48
N ASP A 5 8.34 -23.18 27.29
CA ASP A 5 7.19 -22.27 27.47
C ASP A 5 6.10 -22.51 26.43
N TYR A 6 6.49 -22.97 25.23
CA TYR A 6 5.57 -23.27 24.11
C TYR A 6 5.95 -24.60 23.44
N TYR A 7 4.95 -25.36 23.03
CA TYR A 7 5.10 -26.59 22.26
C TYR A 7 4.24 -26.54 20.99
N ILE A 8 4.84 -26.77 19.83
CA ILE A 8 4.14 -26.83 18.55
C ILE A 8 4.42 -28.21 17.92
N ASP A 9 3.37 -29.00 17.72
CA ASP A 9 3.46 -30.24 16.95
C ASP A 9 3.39 -29.92 15.45
N THR A 10 4.48 -30.15 14.73
CA THR A 10 4.60 -29.82 13.30
C THR A 10 4.30 -31.00 12.38
N SER A 11 3.91 -32.15 12.92
CA SER A 11 3.82 -33.44 12.17
C SER A 11 2.86 -33.41 10.98
N LEU A 12 1.82 -32.57 11.00
CA LEU A 12 0.82 -32.44 9.94
C LEU A 12 0.60 -30.98 9.50
N MET A 13 1.54 -30.08 9.84
CA MET A 13 1.41 -28.67 9.53
C MET A 13 2.09 -28.32 8.20
N SER A 14 1.43 -27.48 7.41
CA SER A 14 2.11 -26.77 6.31
C SER A 14 3.08 -25.73 6.86
N THR A 15 4.04 -25.31 6.06
CA THR A 15 4.98 -24.22 6.45
C THR A 15 4.26 -22.90 6.73
N SER A 16 3.15 -22.60 6.04
CA SER A 16 2.30 -21.43 6.30
C SER A 16 1.60 -21.54 7.65
N THR A 17 1.00 -22.68 7.97
CA THR A 17 0.33 -22.92 9.26
C THR A 17 1.32 -22.87 10.43
N LEU A 18 2.52 -23.43 10.27
CA LEU A 18 3.57 -23.33 11.28
C LEU A 18 3.97 -21.88 11.53
N LYS A 19 4.18 -21.10 10.47
CA LYS A 19 4.51 -19.68 10.57
C LYS A 19 3.42 -18.90 11.29
N GLU A 20 2.15 -19.13 10.95
CA GLU A 20 1.01 -18.50 11.63
C GLU A 20 0.97 -18.83 13.11
N ASN A 21 1.13 -20.09 13.49
CA ASN A 21 1.14 -20.51 14.89
C ASN A 21 2.31 -19.89 15.69
N VAL A 22 3.50 -19.81 15.09
CA VAL A 22 4.65 -19.14 15.71
C VAL A 22 4.36 -17.66 15.89
N LEU A 23 3.82 -16.98 14.86
CA LEU A 23 3.48 -15.56 14.94
C LEU A 23 2.41 -15.28 16.01
N ASN A 24 1.37 -16.12 16.11
CA ASN A 24 0.30 -15.98 17.11
C ASN A 24 0.79 -16.15 18.56
N ILE A 25 1.90 -16.88 18.78
CA ILE A 25 2.52 -17.02 20.12
C ILE A 25 3.26 -15.74 20.53
N PHE A 26 3.90 -15.03 19.58
CA PHE A 26 4.82 -13.93 19.87
C PHE A 26 4.28 -12.55 19.51
N LEU A 27 3.14 -12.47 18.85
CA LEU A 27 2.53 -11.19 18.44
C LEU A 27 1.21 -10.99 19.18
N ASP A 28 1.04 -9.82 19.77
CA ASP A 28 -0.19 -9.44 20.48
C ASP A 28 -1.40 -9.34 19.54
N THR A 29 -1.16 -9.12 18.24
CA THR A 29 -2.21 -9.12 17.21
C THR A 29 -1.68 -9.66 15.86
N PRO A 30 -2.49 -10.40 15.07
CA PRO A 30 -2.13 -10.84 13.72
C PRO A 30 -1.75 -9.67 12.77
N SER A 31 -2.31 -8.48 12.98
CA SER A 31 -1.99 -7.27 12.22
C SER A 31 -0.54 -6.82 12.40
N ASP A 32 0.11 -7.20 13.51
CA ASP A 32 1.52 -6.91 13.76
C ASP A 32 2.49 -7.75 12.92
N SER A 33 2.01 -8.79 12.27
CA SER A 33 2.83 -9.73 11.50
C SER A 33 3.14 -9.28 10.08
N MET A 34 2.37 -8.35 9.50
CA MET A 34 2.54 -7.92 8.12
C MET A 34 2.96 -6.45 8.02
N THR A 35 4.00 -6.17 7.23
CA THR A 35 4.39 -4.82 6.85
C THR A 35 3.86 -4.49 5.47
N ILE A 36 3.12 -3.37 5.34
CA ILE A 36 2.54 -2.92 4.09
C ILE A 36 3.33 -1.73 3.56
N SER A 37 3.73 -1.78 2.29
CA SER A 37 4.42 -0.69 1.61
C SER A 37 3.52 -0.14 0.50
N CYS A 38 3.14 1.14 0.59
CA CYS A 38 2.41 1.85 -0.46
C CYS A 38 3.42 2.60 -1.33
N ILE A 39 3.57 2.20 -2.61
CA ILE A 39 4.55 2.80 -3.51
C ILE A 39 3.86 3.67 -4.54
N SER A 40 4.31 4.91 -4.74
CA SER A 40 3.96 5.69 -5.92
C SER A 40 5.03 5.59 -6.98
N PHE A 41 4.62 5.39 -8.24
CA PHE A 41 5.54 5.28 -9.37
C PHE A 41 4.99 5.91 -10.66
N GLY A 42 5.90 6.16 -11.61
CA GLY A 42 5.57 6.59 -12.96
C GLY A 42 5.71 5.44 -13.96
N PHE A 43 4.66 5.15 -14.73
CA PHE A 43 4.71 4.11 -15.77
C PHE A 43 5.84 4.34 -16.78
N LYS A 44 6.23 5.61 -17.06
CA LYS A 44 7.36 5.92 -17.92
C LYS A 44 8.71 5.40 -17.41
N TYR A 45 8.80 5.03 -16.13
CA TYR A 45 10.01 4.47 -15.49
C TYR A 45 9.87 2.96 -15.19
N GLY A 46 8.83 2.32 -15.71
CA GLY A 46 8.53 0.91 -15.46
C GLY A 46 7.77 0.67 -14.16
N VAL A 47 7.10 -0.47 -14.11
CA VAL A 47 6.39 -0.94 -12.91
C VAL A 47 7.41 -1.45 -11.89
N PRO A 48 7.23 -1.20 -10.57
CA PRO A 48 8.08 -1.80 -9.54
C PRO A 48 7.98 -3.33 -9.58
N ASN A 49 9.12 -4.02 -9.70
CA ASN A 49 9.14 -5.49 -9.78
C ASN A 49 8.70 -6.18 -8.49
N GLU A 50 8.85 -5.48 -7.36
CA GLU A 50 8.48 -5.94 -6.03
C GLU A 50 6.98 -5.79 -5.72
N ALA A 51 6.19 -5.16 -6.61
CA ALA A 51 4.78 -4.88 -6.35
C ALA A 51 3.92 -6.16 -6.43
N ASP A 52 3.18 -6.45 -5.37
CA ASP A 52 2.16 -7.51 -5.35
C ASP A 52 0.86 -7.06 -6.02
N LEU A 53 0.48 -5.79 -5.81
CA LEU A 53 -0.71 -5.18 -6.40
C LEU A 53 -0.32 -3.87 -7.10
N VAL A 54 -0.83 -3.69 -8.31
CA VAL A 54 -0.54 -2.49 -9.13
C VAL A 54 -1.85 -1.86 -9.57
N PHE A 55 -2.05 -0.59 -9.22
CA PHE A 55 -3.22 0.19 -9.59
C PHE A 55 -2.85 1.34 -10.52
N ASP A 56 -3.49 1.40 -11.67
CA ASP A 56 -3.33 2.48 -12.64
C ASP A 56 -4.32 3.60 -12.33
N VAL A 57 -3.80 4.75 -11.90
CA VAL A 57 -4.60 5.95 -11.61
C VAL A 57 -4.52 7.01 -12.72
N ARG A 58 -4.10 6.65 -13.94
CA ARG A 58 -4.04 7.57 -15.10
C ARG A 58 -5.42 7.95 -15.62
N CYS A 59 -6.44 7.14 -15.34
CA CYS A 59 -7.83 7.42 -15.70
C CYS A 59 -8.42 8.65 -14.97
N LEU A 60 -7.76 9.15 -13.94
CA LEU A 60 -8.23 10.29 -13.14
C LEU A 60 -7.74 11.63 -13.71
N PRO A 61 -8.40 12.76 -13.36
CA PRO A 61 -7.99 14.10 -13.76
C PRO A 61 -6.53 14.39 -13.45
N ASN A 62 -5.83 15.04 -14.39
CA ASN A 62 -4.39 15.20 -14.33
C ASN A 62 -3.98 16.62 -13.92
N PRO A 63 -3.40 16.81 -12.71
CA PRO A 63 -2.95 18.12 -12.22
C PRO A 63 -1.88 18.79 -13.10
N TYR A 64 -1.18 18.02 -13.91
CA TYR A 64 -0.15 18.54 -14.83
C TYR A 64 -0.65 19.63 -15.76
N TYR A 65 -1.93 19.62 -16.12
CA TYR A 65 -2.53 20.63 -17.02
C TYR A 65 -2.95 21.92 -16.29
N ILE A 66 -2.80 21.98 -14.98
CA ILE A 66 -3.05 23.17 -14.16
C ILE A 66 -1.71 23.85 -13.88
N PRO A 67 -1.46 25.08 -14.40
CA PRO A 67 -0.15 25.74 -14.28
C PRO A 67 0.36 25.82 -12.86
N GLU A 68 -0.50 26.11 -11.90
CA GLU A 68 -0.16 26.29 -10.47
C GLU A 68 0.16 24.95 -9.76
N LEU A 69 -0.24 23.82 -10.35
CA LEU A 69 -0.06 22.47 -9.78
C LEU A 69 1.04 21.68 -10.49
N LYS A 70 1.41 22.07 -11.72
CA LYS A 70 2.34 21.35 -12.57
C LYS A 70 3.67 21.04 -11.91
N GLU A 71 4.25 22.03 -11.23
CA GLU A 71 5.56 21.91 -10.57
C GLU A 71 5.47 21.29 -9.16
N LYS A 72 4.27 21.27 -8.57
CA LYS A 72 4.01 20.63 -7.28
C LYS A 72 3.90 19.12 -7.42
N SER A 73 3.69 18.42 -6.31
CA SER A 73 3.56 16.96 -6.27
C SER A 73 2.31 16.54 -5.49
N GLY A 74 1.95 15.27 -5.53
CA GLY A 74 0.88 14.73 -4.69
C GLY A 74 1.15 14.79 -3.18
N LEU A 75 2.33 15.23 -2.76
CA LEU A 75 2.66 15.53 -1.35
C LEU A 75 2.16 16.92 -0.94
N ASP A 76 1.94 17.79 -1.90
CA ASP A 76 1.42 19.14 -1.66
C ASP A 76 -0.10 19.09 -1.50
N LYS A 77 -0.63 19.79 -0.50
CA LYS A 77 -2.06 19.77 -0.17
C LYS A 77 -2.93 20.18 -1.35
N GLU A 78 -2.54 21.22 -2.09
CA GLU A 78 -3.31 21.74 -3.22
C GLU A 78 -3.46 20.71 -4.36
N VAL A 79 -2.43 19.89 -4.59
CA VAL A 79 -2.48 18.79 -5.58
C VAL A 79 -3.41 17.69 -5.10
N ARG A 80 -3.32 17.31 -3.82
CA ARG A 80 -4.22 16.30 -3.24
C ARG A 80 -5.67 16.77 -3.27
N ASP A 81 -5.92 18.00 -2.85
CA ASP A 81 -7.26 18.58 -2.87
C ASP A 81 -7.83 18.60 -4.30
N TYR A 82 -7.03 18.98 -5.31
CA TYR A 82 -7.45 18.95 -6.71
C TYR A 82 -7.77 17.52 -7.16
N VAL A 83 -6.86 16.56 -6.96
CA VAL A 83 -7.09 15.16 -7.37
C VAL A 83 -8.33 14.60 -6.71
N MET A 84 -8.55 14.88 -5.43
CA MET A 84 -9.66 14.34 -4.65
C MET A 84 -10.97 15.15 -4.75
N SER A 85 -10.98 16.30 -5.44
CA SER A 85 -12.21 17.07 -5.67
C SER A 85 -13.18 16.41 -6.65
N PHE A 86 -12.74 15.43 -7.41
CA PHE A 86 -13.54 14.75 -8.43
C PHE A 86 -14.21 13.48 -7.86
N GLU A 87 -15.50 13.30 -8.17
CA GLU A 87 -16.27 12.12 -7.78
C GLU A 87 -15.61 10.80 -8.23
N SER A 88 -15.04 10.78 -9.45
CA SER A 88 -14.32 9.62 -9.96
C SER A 88 -13.12 9.22 -9.09
N SER A 89 -12.39 10.20 -8.55
CA SER A 89 -11.26 9.94 -7.65
C SER A 89 -11.72 9.40 -6.30
N GLN A 90 -12.79 10.00 -5.74
CA GLN A 90 -13.37 9.56 -4.47
C GLN A 90 -13.95 8.15 -4.59
N THR A 91 -14.68 7.88 -5.67
CA THR A 91 -15.24 6.54 -5.94
C THR A 91 -14.16 5.49 -6.10
N LEU A 92 -13.10 5.79 -6.88
CA LEU A 92 -11.99 4.86 -7.05
C LEU A 92 -11.28 4.60 -5.70
N GLN A 93 -11.03 5.65 -4.92
CA GLN A 93 -10.41 5.52 -3.60
C GLN A 93 -11.21 4.60 -2.67
N THR A 94 -12.53 4.81 -2.58
CA THR A 94 -13.41 3.98 -1.73
C THR A 94 -13.34 2.51 -2.16
N LYS A 95 -13.45 2.24 -3.47
CA LYS A 95 -13.36 0.87 -3.99
C LYS A 95 -12.01 0.22 -3.72
N LEU A 96 -10.92 0.99 -3.77
CA LEU A 96 -9.57 0.49 -3.47
C LEU A 96 -9.41 0.20 -1.97
N PHE A 97 -9.94 1.05 -1.10
CA PHE A 97 -9.94 0.80 0.35
C PHE A 97 -10.72 -0.46 0.69
N ASP A 98 -11.95 -0.61 0.19
CA ASP A 98 -12.78 -1.80 0.38
C ASP A 98 -12.06 -3.09 -0.10
N LEU A 99 -11.42 -3.02 -1.28
CA LEU A 99 -10.69 -4.15 -1.83
C LEU A 99 -9.47 -4.53 -0.97
N ILE A 100 -8.68 -3.54 -0.55
CA ILE A 100 -7.48 -3.79 0.26
C ILE A 100 -7.86 -4.29 1.65
N ASP A 101 -8.87 -3.70 2.29
CA ASP A 101 -9.38 -4.15 3.60
C ASP A 101 -9.89 -5.60 3.54
N PHE A 102 -10.48 -6.01 2.41
CA PHE A 102 -10.87 -7.41 2.17
C PHE A 102 -9.65 -8.33 1.97
N LEU A 103 -8.63 -7.89 1.20
CA LEU A 103 -7.49 -8.74 0.83
C LEU A 103 -6.50 -8.96 1.99
N ILE A 104 -6.32 -7.98 2.87
CA ILE A 104 -5.33 -8.06 3.97
C ILE A 104 -5.54 -9.29 4.86
N PRO A 105 -6.74 -9.59 5.38
CA PRO A 105 -6.96 -10.80 6.16
C PRO A 105 -6.66 -12.09 5.40
N GLN A 106 -6.95 -12.12 4.08
CA GLN A 106 -6.67 -13.29 3.24
C GLN A 106 -5.16 -13.52 3.10
N TYR A 107 -4.40 -12.46 2.86
CA TYR A 107 -2.93 -12.53 2.79
C TYR A 107 -2.28 -12.90 4.13
N LEU A 108 -2.83 -12.41 5.23
CA LEU A 108 -2.38 -12.80 6.58
C LEU A 108 -2.62 -14.29 6.80
N HIS A 109 -3.80 -14.81 6.43
CA HIS A 109 -4.11 -16.23 6.54
C HIS A 109 -3.15 -17.11 5.71
N GLU A 110 -2.75 -16.66 4.51
CA GLU A 110 -1.73 -17.30 3.68
C GLU A 110 -0.28 -17.15 4.23
N GLY A 111 -0.11 -16.49 5.38
CA GLY A 111 1.20 -16.30 6.01
C GLY A 111 2.08 -15.26 5.31
N LYS A 112 1.50 -14.33 4.53
CA LYS A 112 2.24 -13.23 3.89
C LYS A 112 2.69 -12.22 4.94
N SER A 113 4.01 -11.96 5.01
CA SER A 113 4.61 -11.03 5.98
C SER A 113 4.90 -9.65 5.41
N GLN A 114 4.83 -9.51 4.08
CA GLN A 114 5.02 -8.24 3.39
C GLN A 114 4.00 -8.11 2.26
N LEU A 115 3.40 -6.93 2.12
CA LEU A 115 2.50 -6.60 1.03
C LEU A 115 2.95 -5.28 0.40
N VAL A 116 3.16 -5.28 -0.92
CA VAL A 116 3.55 -4.08 -1.67
C VAL A 116 2.42 -3.67 -2.60
N ILE A 117 1.83 -2.50 -2.34
CA ILE A 117 0.74 -1.92 -3.10
C ILE A 117 1.29 -0.73 -3.89
N ALA A 118 1.29 -0.81 -5.22
CA ALA A 118 1.85 0.22 -6.09
C ALA A 118 0.77 0.99 -6.84
N PHE A 119 0.86 2.31 -6.80
CA PHE A 119 -0.01 3.23 -7.54
C PHE A 119 0.78 3.90 -8.66
N GLY A 120 0.32 3.76 -9.90
CA GLY A 120 0.99 4.28 -11.09
C GLY A 120 0.24 5.42 -11.76
N CYS A 121 0.95 6.53 -12.05
CA CYS A 121 0.51 7.52 -13.01
C CYS A 121 1.58 7.72 -14.08
N THR A 122 1.45 8.69 -15.00
CA THR A 122 2.42 8.83 -16.11
C THR A 122 3.84 9.08 -15.60
N GLY A 123 4.04 10.11 -14.76
CA GLY A 123 5.35 10.51 -14.25
C GLY A 123 5.64 10.14 -12.79
N GLY A 124 4.66 9.61 -12.05
CA GLY A 124 4.87 9.26 -10.64
C GLY A 124 4.81 10.42 -9.66
N LYS A 125 4.45 11.63 -10.11
CA LYS A 125 4.58 12.87 -9.33
C LYS A 125 3.30 13.31 -8.62
N HIS A 126 2.13 13.21 -9.28
CA HIS A 126 0.86 13.79 -8.80
C HIS A 126 -0.11 12.73 -8.27
N ARG A 127 -0.96 12.16 -9.17
CA ARG A 127 -2.06 11.23 -8.83
C ARG A 127 -1.59 10.00 -8.05
N SER A 128 -0.51 9.37 -8.50
CA SER A 128 0.05 8.18 -7.84
C SER A 128 0.54 8.49 -6.41
N ALA A 129 1.20 9.64 -6.21
CA ALA A 129 1.66 10.05 -4.88
C ALA A 129 0.45 10.34 -3.96
N THR A 130 -0.58 11.03 -4.45
CA THR A 130 -1.82 11.26 -3.71
C THR A 130 -2.46 9.96 -3.23
N PHE A 131 -2.61 8.97 -4.13
CA PHE A 131 -3.26 7.70 -3.80
C PHE A 131 -2.41 6.83 -2.87
N ALA A 132 -1.09 6.83 -3.02
CA ALA A 132 -0.19 6.11 -2.12
C ALA A 132 -0.24 6.68 -0.68
N GLU A 133 -0.25 8.01 -0.54
CA GLU A 133 -0.42 8.68 0.76
C GLU A 133 -1.76 8.34 1.40
N ASN A 134 -2.87 8.49 0.65
CA ASN A 134 -4.21 8.24 1.17
C ASN A 134 -4.39 6.77 1.60
N MET A 135 -3.84 5.81 0.84
CA MET A 135 -3.88 4.40 1.21
C MET A 135 -3.04 4.13 2.47
N CYS A 136 -1.84 4.67 2.55
CA CYS A 136 -0.99 4.53 3.73
C CYS A 136 -1.66 5.11 4.98
N GLU A 137 -2.29 6.29 4.86
CA GLU A 137 -3.05 6.91 5.94
C GLU A 137 -4.25 6.07 6.37
N HIS A 138 -5.03 5.52 5.42
CA HIS A 138 -6.15 4.63 5.68
C HIS A 138 -5.72 3.39 6.47
N LEU A 139 -4.66 2.71 6.01
CA LEU A 139 -4.13 1.52 6.67
C LEU A 139 -3.59 1.81 8.06
N SER A 140 -2.91 2.94 8.24
CA SER A 140 -2.37 3.37 9.54
C SER A 140 -3.48 3.69 10.54
N LYS A 141 -4.60 4.30 10.10
CA LYS A 141 -5.78 4.52 10.92
C LYS A 141 -6.43 3.21 11.40
N ASN A 142 -6.31 2.16 10.61
CA ASN A 142 -6.77 0.81 10.95
C ASN A 142 -5.72 0.01 11.74
N HIS A 143 -4.73 0.69 12.34
CA HIS A 143 -3.67 0.10 13.17
C HIS A 143 -2.78 -0.93 12.46
N LEU A 144 -2.67 -0.83 11.14
CA LEU A 144 -1.77 -1.67 10.34
C LEU A 144 -0.39 -1.01 10.19
N LYS A 145 0.68 -1.81 10.15
CA LYS A 145 2.04 -1.31 9.91
C LYS A 145 2.23 -0.94 8.44
N ALA A 146 1.84 0.28 8.09
CA ALA A 146 1.95 0.80 6.74
C ALA A 146 3.04 1.88 6.64
N ARG A 147 3.73 1.90 5.48
CA ARG A 147 4.68 2.95 5.10
C ARG A 147 4.48 3.35 3.65
N VAL A 148 4.83 4.59 3.32
CA VAL A 148 4.78 5.09 1.95
C VAL A 148 6.18 5.28 1.38
N LEU A 149 6.33 5.03 0.07
CA LEU A 149 7.54 5.25 -0.70
C LEU A 149 7.21 5.90 -2.04
N HIS A 150 7.84 7.03 -2.33
CA HIS A 150 7.67 7.74 -3.61
C HIS A 150 8.88 7.51 -4.50
N ARG A 151 8.82 6.48 -5.37
CA ARG A 151 9.96 6.07 -6.18
C ARG A 151 10.41 7.13 -7.19
N ASP A 152 9.45 7.84 -7.81
CA ASP A 152 9.72 8.68 -8.97
C ASP A 152 9.34 10.16 -8.79
N VAL A 153 8.85 10.58 -7.63
CA VAL A 153 8.31 11.92 -7.37
C VAL A 153 9.32 13.05 -7.69
N ASN A 154 10.62 12.78 -7.55
CA ASN A 154 11.69 13.75 -7.77
C ASN A 154 12.43 13.57 -9.11
N LYS A 155 12.10 12.57 -9.93
CA LYS A 155 12.87 12.27 -11.15
C LYS A 155 12.77 13.31 -12.26
N ASP A 156 11.72 14.12 -12.26
CA ASP A 156 11.51 15.20 -13.24
C ASP A 156 11.96 16.59 -12.75
N LYS A 157 12.58 16.68 -11.58
CA LYS A 157 13.24 17.93 -11.14
C LYS A 157 14.56 18.05 -11.92
N LYS A 158 14.59 18.97 -12.90
CA LYS A 158 15.80 19.45 -13.54
C LYS A 158 16.44 20.52 -12.66
#